data_d4ac9fc79d527a57813cb4102c28a07c
#
_entry.id   d4ac9fc79d527a57813cb4102c28a07c
#
_cell.length_a   1.000
_cell.length_b   1.000
_cell.length_c   1.000
_cell.angle_alpha   90.00
_cell.angle_beta   90.00
_cell.angle_gamma   90.00
#
_symmetry.space_group_name_H-M   'P 1'
#
loop_
_entity.id
_entity.type
_entity.pdbx_description
1 polymer ?
#
loop_
_entity_poly.entity_id
_entity_poly.type
_entity_poly.pdbx_seq_one_letter_code
_entity_poly.pdbx_strand_id
1 'polypeptide(L)'
;MATKLDSRGTLLQNKYALDPVPISPDELRKALSGDFEGFKYYFENLVQIQDKDTRRLIHPKMNKGQERIARRLFSYIAKATRVERRKDVVILSSRQIGKSVLVTSIINYVLAFANGCENLTLAYTLQTSGAAQSFLDKKFLPLITGVHPDIFPNIYKKSNANALSLYYSDIRGRIIRNSYCDVVSAGANSIRSGTVNIWIADEPSEYAHPEVTEDAISGAIPDYGFSLVVFISTFSDRMSPYFLNKVKTAIENPEEMDFVFVPWFLVYGRKGDGDGVDLETLSDYEKEVIIPAMKAEGISPDEFADKIGWYRTKSLKISTMRYEYPTTLEDILSITDDAMVFSEALLKKQEPNILSGQPYRLVTDNLSGEVKAEPAEASDFMVFVPPVATHRYKLIVDPITSFSEDSDYFAMQVWDDNTLEQVATFNGKGYMIEDYADFAVAIAKLYNKAIICPEANVAEAFLVAVRQLRYYNFFYTQGAGSIKGSHGARERVRQVGIRTTASSKESMIDKIILLLSQDKIKIHDSITLEQMRSFVKKKKKRSDGSVTIRMEAQGHGHDDQVACLWIYAGSLTEKQLDGRKKSELFVL
;
A
#
# COMPACT_ATOMS: atom_id res chain seq x y z
N MET A 1 42.38 26.22 -20.45
CA MET A 1 41.11 26.86 -20.88
C MET A 1 40.02 26.47 -19.89
N ALA A 2 39.58 27.42 -19.09
CA ALA A 2 38.49 27.18 -18.14
C ALA A 2 37.19 27.03 -18.95
N THR A 3 36.67 25.83 -19.02
CA THR A 3 35.33 25.56 -19.59
C THR A 3 34.32 26.29 -18.72
N LYS A 4 33.73 27.37 -19.26
CA LYS A 4 32.56 28.01 -18.64
C LYS A 4 31.52 26.93 -18.39
N LEU A 5 31.21 26.65 -17.11
CA LEU A 5 30.04 25.92 -16.71
C LEU A 5 28.82 26.53 -17.38
N ASP A 6 28.24 25.82 -18.33
CA ASP A 6 27.00 26.28 -18.94
C ASP A 6 25.88 26.16 -17.91
N SER A 7 24.74 26.78 -18.16
CA SER A 7 23.56 26.78 -17.29
C SER A 7 22.93 25.37 -17.10
N ARG A 8 23.54 24.33 -17.59
CA ARG A 8 23.06 22.94 -17.59
C ARG A 8 23.56 22.11 -16.41
N GLY A 9 24.59 22.57 -15.67
CA GLY A 9 25.11 21.87 -14.49
C GLY A 9 26.51 21.27 -14.68
N THR A 10 26.83 20.26 -13.86
CA THR A 10 28.16 19.61 -13.88
C THR A 10 28.15 18.44 -14.86
N LEU A 11 29.09 18.47 -15.83
CA LEU A 11 29.36 17.32 -16.71
C LEU A 11 29.91 16.17 -15.90
N LEU A 12 29.24 15.02 -15.96
CA LEU A 12 29.69 13.78 -15.31
C LEU A 12 30.71 13.08 -16.20
N GLN A 13 31.77 12.60 -15.56
CA GLN A 13 32.85 11.87 -16.24
C GLN A 13 32.55 10.36 -16.23
N ASN A 14 33.07 9.68 -17.26
CA ASN A 14 33.08 8.23 -17.31
C ASN A 14 33.89 7.67 -16.12
N LYS A 15 33.32 6.70 -15.42
CA LYS A 15 33.92 6.01 -14.27
C LYS A 15 34.10 4.51 -14.50
N TYR A 16 34.07 4.10 -15.76
CA TYR A 16 34.35 2.71 -16.13
C TYR A 16 35.79 2.35 -15.75
N ALA A 17 35.97 1.34 -14.92
CA ALA A 17 37.26 1.01 -14.31
C ALA A 17 37.74 -0.42 -14.65
N LEU A 18 36.93 -1.19 -15.36
CA LEU A 18 37.39 -2.47 -15.96
C LEU A 18 38.27 -2.16 -17.19
N ASP A 19 39.21 -3.06 -17.50
CA ASP A 19 40.00 -2.91 -18.70
C ASP A 19 39.11 -2.95 -19.96
N PRO A 20 38.94 -1.83 -20.68
CA PRO A 20 38.02 -1.79 -21.81
C PRO A 20 38.64 -2.53 -23.01
N VAL A 21 37.93 -3.53 -23.51
CA VAL A 21 38.23 -4.17 -24.77
C VAL A 21 37.50 -3.41 -25.87
N PRO A 22 38.19 -2.90 -26.91
CA PRO A 22 37.54 -2.18 -28.01
C PRO A 22 36.36 -2.95 -28.59
N ILE A 23 35.22 -2.28 -28.74
CA ILE A 23 34.02 -2.91 -29.28
C ILE A 23 34.15 -3.02 -30.80
N SER A 24 33.98 -4.21 -31.34
CA SER A 24 33.95 -4.41 -32.81
C SER A 24 32.70 -3.74 -33.42
N PRO A 25 32.72 -3.37 -34.71
CA PRO A 25 31.55 -2.78 -35.37
C PRO A 25 30.29 -3.67 -35.31
N ASP A 26 30.43 -5.00 -35.29
CA ASP A 26 29.29 -5.92 -35.19
C ASP A 26 28.73 -5.98 -33.78
N GLU A 27 29.56 -5.99 -32.77
CA GLU A 27 29.16 -5.90 -31.36
C GLU A 27 28.49 -4.55 -31.06
N LEU A 28 29.03 -3.48 -31.62
CA LEU A 28 28.43 -2.14 -31.48
C LEU A 28 27.05 -2.11 -32.13
N ARG A 29 26.86 -2.67 -33.32
CA ARG A 29 25.56 -2.79 -33.97
C ARG A 29 24.57 -3.59 -33.12
N LYS A 30 25.03 -4.71 -32.54
CA LYS A 30 24.23 -5.53 -31.63
C LYS A 30 23.85 -4.73 -30.37
N ALA A 31 24.82 -4.11 -29.71
CA ALA A 31 24.58 -3.32 -28.51
C ALA A 31 23.60 -2.16 -28.74
N LEU A 32 23.61 -1.56 -29.92
CA LEU A 32 22.78 -0.40 -30.26
C LEU A 32 21.47 -0.78 -31.00
N SER A 33 21.09 -2.07 -31.06
CA SER A 33 19.86 -2.50 -31.76
C SER A 33 18.57 -1.93 -31.17
N GLY A 34 18.60 -1.52 -29.89
CA GLY A 34 17.44 -0.91 -29.20
C GLY A 34 16.40 -1.92 -28.70
N ASP A 35 16.62 -3.20 -28.92
CA ASP A 35 15.76 -4.31 -28.50
C ASP A 35 16.31 -5.05 -27.27
N PHE A 36 15.60 -6.11 -26.85
CA PHE A 36 16.00 -6.94 -25.71
C PHE A 36 17.38 -7.59 -25.88
N GLU A 37 17.71 -8.10 -27.06
CA GLU A 37 18.99 -8.81 -27.29
C GLU A 37 20.16 -7.82 -27.28
N GLY A 38 19.97 -6.61 -27.79
CA GLY A 38 20.93 -5.53 -27.66
C GLY A 38 21.10 -5.07 -26.22
N PHE A 39 20.00 -4.93 -25.49
CA PHE A 39 20.06 -4.61 -24.06
C PHE A 39 20.78 -5.72 -23.26
N LYS A 40 20.49 -6.99 -23.52
CA LYS A 40 21.17 -8.10 -22.83
C LYS A 40 22.67 -8.06 -23.07
N TYR A 41 23.11 -7.86 -24.34
CA TYR A 41 24.50 -7.69 -24.66
C TYR A 41 25.14 -6.50 -23.93
N TYR A 42 24.49 -5.34 -23.99
CA TYR A 42 24.89 -4.12 -23.28
C TYR A 42 25.06 -4.37 -21.79
N PHE A 43 24.03 -4.94 -21.12
CA PHE A 43 24.04 -5.21 -19.69
C PHE A 43 25.16 -6.15 -19.27
N GLU A 44 25.37 -7.25 -20.04
CA GLU A 44 26.31 -8.32 -19.68
C GLU A 44 27.75 -8.06 -20.09
N ASN A 45 28.02 -7.07 -20.95
CA ASN A 45 29.37 -6.86 -21.48
C ASN A 45 29.87 -5.40 -21.42
N LEU A 46 28.95 -4.42 -21.35
CA LEU A 46 29.31 -3.00 -21.46
C LEU A 46 28.99 -2.18 -20.22
N VAL A 47 28.31 -2.75 -19.22
CA VAL A 47 28.02 -2.13 -17.93
C VAL A 47 28.86 -2.79 -16.85
N GLN A 48 29.44 -1.97 -15.96
CA GLN A 48 30.08 -2.48 -14.76
C GLN A 48 29.21 -2.26 -13.53
N ILE A 49 29.23 -3.22 -12.62
CA ILE A 49 28.63 -3.14 -11.29
C ILE A 49 29.61 -3.61 -10.23
N GLN A 50 29.39 -3.18 -8.98
CA GLN A 50 30.11 -3.78 -7.86
C GLN A 50 29.38 -5.06 -7.42
N ASP A 51 30.06 -6.17 -7.48
CA ASP A 51 29.55 -7.44 -6.99
C ASP A 51 29.32 -7.38 -5.48
N LYS A 52 28.18 -7.92 -5.04
CA LYS A 52 27.73 -7.82 -3.66
C LYS A 52 28.62 -8.62 -2.69
N ASP A 53 29.08 -9.78 -3.13
CA ASP A 53 29.78 -10.73 -2.28
C ASP A 53 31.29 -10.45 -2.26
N THR A 54 31.87 -10.24 -3.44
CA THR A 54 33.32 -10.03 -3.60
C THR A 54 33.76 -8.58 -3.51
N ARG A 55 32.82 -7.62 -3.61
CA ARG A 55 33.06 -6.18 -3.72
C ARG A 55 33.88 -5.74 -4.93
N ARG A 56 34.19 -6.65 -5.84
CA ARG A 56 34.90 -6.33 -7.07
C ARG A 56 33.97 -5.77 -8.13
N LEU A 57 34.52 -4.97 -9.03
CA LEU A 57 33.80 -4.55 -10.23
C LEU A 57 33.76 -5.74 -11.22
N ILE A 58 32.57 -5.97 -11.75
CA ILE A 58 32.32 -7.07 -12.71
C ILE A 58 31.31 -6.59 -13.76
N HIS A 59 31.28 -7.30 -14.89
CA HIS A 59 30.12 -7.27 -15.78
C HIS A 59 29.01 -8.15 -15.19
N PRO A 60 27.79 -7.65 -15.01
CA PRO A 60 26.70 -8.45 -14.47
C PRO A 60 26.33 -9.59 -15.44
N LYS A 61 25.79 -10.67 -14.89
CA LYS A 61 25.08 -11.69 -15.65
C LYS A 61 23.62 -11.68 -15.29
N MET A 62 22.76 -11.66 -16.29
CA MET A 62 21.31 -11.59 -16.09
C MET A 62 20.79 -12.94 -15.58
N ASN A 63 20.13 -12.95 -14.42
CA ASN A 63 19.46 -14.15 -13.93
C ASN A 63 18.07 -14.33 -14.60
N LYS A 64 17.49 -15.55 -14.48
CA LYS A 64 16.20 -15.88 -15.12
C LYS A 64 15.07 -14.91 -14.71
N GLY A 65 15.04 -14.44 -13.45
CA GLY A 65 14.05 -13.47 -12.99
C GLY A 65 14.25 -12.09 -13.60
N GLN A 66 15.46 -11.62 -13.70
CA GLN A 66 15.80 -10.37 -14.39
C GLN A 66 15.48 -10.44 -15.89
N GLU A 67 15.76 -11.58 -16.52
CA GLU A 67 15.45 -11.81 -17.94
C GLU A 67 13.93 -11.75 -18.19
N ARG A 68 13.10 -12.34 -17.31
CA ARG A 68 11.64 -12.25 -17.37
C ARG A 68 11.16 -10.81 -17.35
N ILE A 69 11.64 -10.01 -16.39
CA ILE A 69 11.29 -8.60 -16.29
C ILE A 69 11.71 -7.85 -17.56
N ALA A 70 12.98 -8.00 -17.97
CA ALA A 70 13.51 -7.27 -19.11
C ALA A 70 12.78 -7.62 -20.42
N ARG A 71 12.55 -8.90 -20.72
CA ARG A 71 11.78 -9.31 -21.91
C ARG A 71 10.39 -8.71 -21.93
N ARG A 72 9.72 -8.66 -20.77
CA ARG A 72 8.39 -8.06 -20.69
C ARG A 72 8.42 -6.56 -20.94
N LEU A 73 9.32 -5.83 -20.32
CA LEU A 73 9.45 -4.38 -20.54
C LEU A 73 9.82 -4.06 -22.00
N PHE A 74 10.75 -4.82 -22.59
CA PHE A 74 11.14 -4.63 -23.98
C PHE A 74 10.02 -4.97 -25.00
N SER A 75 9.05 -5.79 -24.63
CA SER A 75 7.86 -6.00 -25.48
C SER A 75 7.01 -4.75 -25.64
N TYR A 76 7.05 -3.82 -24.68
CA TYR A 76 6.41 -2.50 -24.76
C TYR A 76 7.31 -1.47 -25.43
N ILE A 77 8.60 -1.47 -25.12
CA ILE A 77 9.58 -0.58 -25.73
C ILE A 77 9.66 -0.82 -27.24
N ALA A 78 9.63 -2.07 -27.69
CA ALA A 78 9.60 -2.40 -29.12
C ALA A 78 8.37 -1.88 -29.85
N LYS A 79 7.29 -1.54 -29.16
CA LYS A 79 6.07 -0.95 -29.71
C LYS A 79 6.05 0.58 -29.67
N ALA A 80 7.10 1.20 -29.16
CA ALA A 80 7.18 2.65 -28.94
C ALA A 80 6.94 3.50 -30.20
N THR A 81 7.19 2.93 -31.38
CA THR A 81 6.92 3.59 -32.68
C THR A 81 5.46 3.50 -33.13
N ARG A 82 4.62 2.75 -32.41
CA ARG A 82 3.20 2.57 -32.71
C ARG A 82 2.33 3.43 -31.80
N VAL A 83 1.28 3.98 -32.34
CA VAL A 83 0.27 4.72 -31.57
C VAL A 83 -0.70 3.69 -30.94
N GLU A 84 -0.26 3.05 -29.87
CA GLU A 84 -1.09 2.14 -29.08
C GLU A 84 -1.44 2.81 -27.73
N ARG A 85 -2.55 2.39 -27.13
CA ARG A 85 -2.91 2.85 -25.77
C ARG A 85 -1.88 2.34 -24.77
N ARG A 86 -1.52 3.19 -23.82
CA ARG A 86 -0.59 2.86 -22.70
C ARG A 86 -1.11 1.64 -21.93
N LYS A 87 -0.20 0.79 -21.53
CA LYS A 87 -0.43 -0.31 -20.62
C LYS A 87 0.56 -0.21 -19.47
N ASP A 88 0.04 -0.17 -18.25
CA ASP A 88 0.85 -0.12 -17.05
C ASP A 88 1.36 -1.51 -16.69
N VAL A 89 2.55 -1.61 -16.10
CA VAL A 89 3.18 -2.89 -15.74
C VAL A 89 3.41 -2.98 -14.25
N VAL A 90 2.84 -3.98 -13.61
CA VAL A 90 3.05 -4.28 -12.18
C VAL A 90 4.02 -5.43 -12.05
N ILE A 91 5.13 -5.21 -11.35
CA ILE A 91 6.17 -6.22 -11.12
C ILE A 91 6.25 -6.53 -9.63
N LEU A 92 5.90 -7.76 -9.30
CA LEU A 92 6.03 -8.30 -7.95
C LEU A 92 7.17 -9.31 -7.95
N SER A 93 8.20 -9.07 -7.17
CA SER A 93 9.40 -9.91 -7.16
C SER A 93 9.88 -10.26 -5.76
N SER A 94 10.60 -11.36 -5.65
CA SER A 94 11.35 -11.70 -4.45
C SER A 94 12.38 -10.63 -4.11
N ARG A 95 12.71 -10.55 -2.83
CA ARG A 95 13.68 -9.56 -2.32
C ARG A 95 15.08 -9.79 -2.88
N GLN A 96 15.82 -8.69 -3.11
CA GLN A 96 17.23 -8.68 -3.51
C GLN A 96 17.55 -9.40 -4.85
N ILE A 97 16.63 -9.46 -5.77
CA ILE A 97 16.87 -10.02 -7.11
C ILE A 97 17.73 -9.12 -8.02
N GLY A 98 18.14 -7.95 -7.54
CA GLY A 98 18.86 -6.95 -8.34
C GLY A 98 17.95 -6.10 -9.23
N LYS A 99 16.66 -5.96 -8.90
CA LYS A 99 15.66 -5.21 -9.67
C LYS A 99 16.06 -3.76 -9.95
N SER A 100 16.53 -3.03 -8.94
CA SER A 100 16.94 -1.62 -9.11
C SER A 100 18.10 -1.47 -10.09
N VAL A 101 19.08 -2.40 -10.06
CA VAL A 101 20.19 -2.42 -11.02
C VAL A 101 19.68 -2.69 -12.43
N LEU A 102 18.80 -3.69 -12.58
CA LEU A 102 18.21 -4.05 -13.86
C LEU A 102 17.41 -2.89 -14.45
N VAL A 103 16.46 -2.35 -13.68
CA VAL A 103 15.55 -1.28 -14.15
C VAL A 103 16.32 -0.02 -14.49
N THR A 104 17.31 0.38 -13.65
CA THR A 104 18.19 1.52 -13.96
C THR A 104 18.98 1.30 -15.25
N SER A 105 19.47 0.10 -15.47
CA SER A 105 20.21 -0.23 -16.72
C SER A 105 19.29 -0.24 -17.94
N ILE A 106 18.05 -0.74 -17.82
CA ILE A 106 17.04 -0.67 -18.89
C ILE A 106 16.74 0.79 -19.23
N ILE A 107 16.50 1.61 -18.23
CA ILE A 107 16.23 3.04 -18.41
C ILE A 107 17.38 3.71 -19.15
N ASN A 108 18.62 3.54 -18.67
CA ASN A 108 19.79 4.14 -19.30
C ASN A 108 19.90 3.69 -20.77
N TYR A 109 19.70 2.40 -21.02
CA TYR A 109 19.72 1.85 -22.38
C TYR A 109 18.61 2.45 -23.27
N VAL A 110 17.39 2.56 -22.75
CA VAL A 110 16.24 3.11 -23.50
C VAL A 110 16.46 4.58 -23.82
N LEU A 111 16.86 5.37 -22.83
CA LEU A 111 17.14 6.79 -23.03
C LEU A 111 18.28 7.05 -24.02
N ALA A 112 19.22 6.09 -24.12
CA ALA A 112 20.39 6.19 -24.94
C ALA A 112 20.22 5.60 -26.35
N PHE A 113 19.60 4.45 -26.50
CA PHE A 113 19.72 3.62 -27.72
C PHE A 113 18.41 3.14 -28.33
N ALA A 114 17.27 3.12 -27.59
CA ALA A 114 16.03 2.59 -28.14
C ALA A 114 15.52 3.43 -29.33
N ASN A 115 15.25 2.78 -30.44
CA ASN A 115 14.74 3.43 -31.64
C ASN A 115 13.32 3.95 -31.43
N GLY A 116 13.05 5.18 -31.90
CA GLY A 116 11.76 5.85 -31.71
C GLY A 116 11.52 6.39 -30.31
N CYS A 117 12.57 6.38 -29.49
CA CYS A 117 12.55 6.86 -28.10
C CYS A 117 13.51 8.06 -27.92
N GLU A 118 13.58 8.93 -28.86
CA GLU A 118 14.37 10.16 -28.80
C GLU A 118 13.67 11.20 -27.91
N ASN A 119 14.48 11.96 -27.15
CA ASN A 119 14.00 13.09 -26.31
C ASN A 119 12.96 12.70 -25.25
N LEU A 120 13.20 11.60 -24.55
CA LEU A 120 12.32 11.11 -23.47
C LEU A 120 12.53 11.86 -22.16
N THR A 121 11.44 11.99 -21.41
CA THR A 121 11.46 12.38 -20.01
C THR A 121 11.09 11.19 -19.14
N LEU A 122 11.93 10.90 -18.16
CA LEU A 122 11.73 9.84 -17.18
C LEU A 122 11.57 10.43 -15.78
N ALA A 123 10.60 9.91 -15.04
CA ALA A 123 10.45 10.10 -13.60
C ALA A 123 10.75 8.78 -12.86
N TYR A 124 11.68 8.80 -11.91
CA TYR A 124 11.96 7.67 -11.03
C TYR A 124 11.60 8.07 -9.61
N THR A 125 10.60 7.42 -9.02
CA THR A 125 10.05 7.80 -7.72
C THR A 125 10.47 6.81 -6.65
N LEU A 126 10.86 7.34 -5.47
CA LEU A 126 11.16 6.59 -4.26
C LEU A 126 10.39 7.16 -3.06
N GLN A 127 10.31 6.42 -1.97
CA GLN A 127 9.50 6.74 -0.79
C GLN A 127 9.81 8.11 -0.14
N THR A 128 11.10 8.50 -0.05
CA THR A 128 11.51 9.75 0.61
C THR A 128 12.60 10.48 -0.18
N SER A 129 12.78 11.77 0.09
CA SER A 129 13.86 12.57 -0.52
C SER A 129 15.26 12.04 -0.19
N GLY A 130 15.46 11.55 1.05
CA GLY A 130 16.72 10.92 1.43
C GLY A 130 16.98 9.60 0.68
N ALA A 131 15.92 8.80 0.44
CA ALA A 131 16.02 7.59 -0.37
C ALA A 131 16.33 7.93 -1.82
N ALA A 132 15.68 8.94 -2.40
CA ALA A 132 15.93 9.41 -3.76
C ALA A 132 17.38 9.89 -3.95
N GLN A 133 17.89 10.72 -3.04
CA GLN A 133 19.27 11.17 -3.08
C GLN A 133 20.28 10.02 -2.92
N SER A 134 20.04 9.11 -1.96
CA SER A 134 20.91 7.95 -1.76
C SER A 134 20.91 7.00 -2.96
N PHE A 135 19.75 6.79 -3.58
CA PHE A 135 19.63 6.00 -4.80
C PHE A 135 20.39 6.65 -5.96
N LEU A 136 20.18 7.94 -6.18
CA LEU A 136 20.87 8.70 -7.22
C LEU A 136 22.39 8.58 -7.08
N ASP A 137 22.94 8.85 -5.90
CA ASP A 137 24.40 8.91 -5.71
C ASP A 137 25.06 7.52 -5.62
N LYS A 138 24.40 6.53 -5.04
CA LYS A 138 25.00 5.21 -4.74
C LYS A 138 24.66 4.11 -5.75
N LYS A 139 23.58 4.28 -6.51
CA LYS A 139 23.11 3.26 -7.47
C LYS A 139 23.01 3.83 -8.89
N PHE A 140 22.23 4.89 -9.07
CA PHE A 140 21.90 5.39 -10.40
C PHE A 140 23.13 5.98 -11.10
N LEU A 141 23.80 6.95 -10.48
CA LEU A 141 25.00 7.58 -11.06
C LEU A 141 26.15 6.59 -11.32
N PRO A 142 26.50 5.66 -10.42
CA PRO A 142 27.51 4.66 -10.71
C PRO A 142 27.20 3.80 -11.93
N LEU A 143 25.91 3.40 -12.11
CA LEU A 143 25.51 2.59 -13.26
C LEU A 143 25.60 3.35 -14.58
N ILE A 144 25.13 4.59 -14.65
CA ILE A 144 25.14 5.35 -15.90
C ILE A 144 26.54 5.89 -16.24
N THR A 145 27.39 6.14 -15.25
CA THR A 145 28.80 6.55 -15.47
C THR A 145 29.74 5.37 -15.66
N GLY A 146 29.35 4.16 -15.24
CA GLY A 146 30.10 2.92 -15.38
C GLY A 146 29.82 2.16 -16.67
N VAL A 147 29.51 2.84 -17.75
CA VAL A 147 29.29 2.27 -19.08
C VAL A 147 30.58 2.32 -19.88
N HIS A 148 30.78 1.34 -20.75
CA HIS A 148 31.98 1.23 -21.61
C HIS A 148 32.28 2.57 -22.31
N PRO A 149 33.55 3.02 -22.36
CA PRO A 149 33.91 4.35 -22.89
C PRO A 149 33.45 4.61 -24.33
N ASP A 150 33.45 3.58 -25.19
CA ASP A 150 33.08 3.72 -26.61
C ASP A 150 31.61 4.07 -26.83
N ILE A 151 30.75 3.86 -25.82
CA ILE A 151 29.31 4.15 -25.88
C ILE A 151 28.85 5.12 -24.77
N PHE A 152 29.79 5.74 -24.06
CA PHE A 152 29.45 6.62 -22.95
C PHE A 152 28.85 7.95 -23.45
N PRO A 153 27.65 8.33 -23.00
CA PRO A 153 27.01 9.60 -23.39
C PRO A 153 27.55 10.79 -22.61
N ASN A 154 27.28 12.00 -23.11
CA ASN A 154 27.44 13.20 -22.31
C ASN A 154 26.29 13.31 -21.31
N ILE A 155 26.63 13.31 -20.02
CA ILE A 155 25.66 13.35 -18.92
C ILE A 155 25.90 14.61 -18.10
N TYR A 156 24.85 15.39 -17.89
CA TYR A 156 24.89 16.59 -17.06
C TYR A 156 23.96 16.43 -15.86
N LYS A 157 24.49 16.68 -14.65
CA LYS A 157 23.71 16.78 -13.43
C LYS A 157 23.36 18.23 -13.16
N LYS A 158 22.08 18.57 -13.05
CA LYS A 158 21.65 19.93 -12.64
C LYS A 158 22.04 20.19 -11.19
N SER A 159 22.62 21.37 -10.92
CA SER A 159 23.25 21.70 -9.63
C SER A 159 22.26 21.70 -8.44
N ASN A 160 21.00 22.01 -8.66
CA ASN A 160 19.98 22.18 -7.61
C ASN A 160 18.83 21.17 -7.69
N ALA A 161 18.98 20.05 -8.43
CA ALA A 161 17.94 19.07 -8.59
C ALA A 161 18.52 17.67 -8.77
N ASN A 162 17.75 16.65 -8.40
CA ASN A 162 18.06 15.26 -8.70
C ASN A 162 17.77 14.90 -10.17
N ALA A 163 18.04 15.86 -11.07
CA ALA A 163 17.75 15.79 -12.48
C ALA A 163 19.04 15.59 -13.29
N LEU A 164 18.96 14.72 -14.27
CA LEU A 164 20.03 14.42 -15.23
C LEU A 164 19.55 14.73 -16.63
N SER A 165 20.46 15.23 -17.46
CA SER A 165 20.26 15.36 -18.90
C SER A 165 21.29 14.49 -19.63
N LEU A 166 20.83 13.65 -20.54
CA LEU A 166 21.64 12.74 -21.35
C LEU A 166 21.62 13.23 -22.80
N TYR A 167 22.81 13.55 -23.34
CA TYR A 167 22.94 14.03 -24.70
C TYR A 167 23.81 13.08 -25.51
N TYR A 168 23.35 12.76 -26.71
CA TYR A 168 24.15 12.10 -27.73
C TYR A 168 24.37 13.06 -28.88
N SER A 169 25.62 13.16 -29.33
CA SER A 169 26.01 14.03 -30.42
C SER A 169 26.59 13.22 -31.57
N ASP A 170 26.36 13.67 -32.80
CA ASP A 170 27.06 13.13 -33.97
C ASP A 170 28.54 13.61 -34.01
N ILE A 171 29.29 13.13 -34.99
CA ILE A 171 30.72 13.48 -35.21
C ILE A 171 30.94 14.99 -35.45
N ARG A 172 29.86 15.74 -35.77
CA ARG A 172 29.90 17.20 -35.97
C ARG A 172 29.47 17.95 -34.72
N GLY A 173 29.26 17.25 -33.59
CA GLY A 173 28.84 17.86 -32.33
C GLY A 173 27.33 18.26 -32.30
N ARG A 174 26.51 17.86 -33.27
CA ARG A 174 25.07 18.13 -33.27
C ARG A 174 24.39 17.13 -32.32
N ILE A 175 23.56 17.66 -31.41
CA ILE A 175 22.77 16.82 -30.50
C ILE A 175 21.72 16.07 -31.30
N ILE A 176 21.81 14.74 -31.30
CA ILE A 176 20.86 13.84 -31.97
C ILE A 176 19.87 13.21 -31.01
N ARG A 177 20.16 13.22 -29.70
CA ARG A 177 19.26 12.80 -28.60
C ARG A 177 19.43 13.72 -27.42
N ASN A 178 18.32 14.01 -26.75
CA ASN A 178 18.29 14.82 -25.53
C ASN A 178 17.21 14.31 -24.59
N SER A 179 17.59 13.43 -23.68
CA SER A 179 16.66 12.81 -22.72
C SER A 179 16.89 13.35 -21.32
N TYR A 180 15.82 13.37 -20.52
CA TYR A 180 15.82 13.84 -19.14
C TYR A 180 15.44 12.71 -18.19
N CYS A 181 16.06 12.74 -17.01
CA CYS A 181 15.73 11.82 -15.93
C CYS A 181 15.64 12.59 -14.62
N ASP A 182 14.51 12.53 -13.96
CA ASP A 182 14.27 13.08 -12.64
C ASP A 182 14.13 11.96 -11.61
N VAL A 183 14.98 11.98 -10.56
CA VAL A 183 14.89 11.07 -9.42
C VAL A 183 14.26 11.83 -8.26
N VAL A 184 13.03 11.49 -7.92
CA VAL A 184 12.20 12.27 -7.00
C VAL A 184 11.62 11.42 -5.86
N SER A 185 11.21 12.09 -4.79
CA SER A 185 10.45 11.44 -3.72
C SER A 185 8.97 11.36 -4.08
N ALA A 186 8.28 10.35 -3.55
CA ALA A 186 6.83 10.27 -3.56
C ALA A 186 6.22 11.51 -2.90
N GLY A 187 5.17 12.07 -3.53
CA GLY A 187 4.49 13.26 -3.05
C GLY A 187 4.10 14.22 -4.18
N ALA A 188 3.14 15.08 -3.92
CA ALA A 188 2.33 15.75 -4.92
C ALA A 188 3.01 16.82 -5.78
N ASN A 189 4.18 17.33 -5.44
CA ASN A 189 4.58 18.64 -5.99
C ASN A 189 5.78 18.64 -6.96
N SER A 190 6.44 17.49 -7.18
CA SER A 190 7.73 17.50 -7.88
C SER A 190 7.68 17.26 -9.39
N ILE A 191 6.55 16.78 -9.96
CA ILE A 191 6.49 16.32 -11.36
C ILE A 191 5.35 17.00 -12.17
N ARG A 192 4.68 18.01 -11.63
CA ARG A 192 3.51 18.64 -12.27
C ARG A 192 3.80 19.46 -13.54
N SER A 193 5.06 19.67 -13.89
CA SER A 193 5.44 20.51 -15.05
C SER A 193 6.17 19.69 -16.11
N GLY A 194 5.47 19.33 -17.18
CA GLY A 194 6.02 18.69 -18.37
C GLY A 194 5.42 17.31 -18.67
N THR A 195 5.72 16.80 -19.87
CA THR A 195 5.31 15.44 -20.28
C THR A 195 6.31 14.43 -19.73
N VAL A 196 5.81 13.37 -19.09
CA VAL A 196 6.61 12.22 -18.62
C VAL A 196 6.30 11.04 -19.53
N ASN A 197 7.33 10.49 -20.19
CA ASN A 197 7.16 9.32 -21.05
C ASN A 197 7.35 8.01 -20.29
N ILE A 198 8.25 8.00 -19.29
CA ILE A 198 8.53 6.80 -18.49
C ILE A 198 8.39 7.17 -17.02
N TRP A 199 7.54 6.43 -16.31
CA TRP A 199 7.45 6.54 -14.87
C TRP A 199 7.76 5.19 -14.21
N ILE A 200 8.73 5.21 -13.29
CA ILE A 200 9.09 4.05 -12.47
C ILE A 200 8.76 4.38 -11.02
N ALA A 201 7.79 3.67 -10.46
CA ALA A 201 7.48 3.68 -9.04
C ALA A 201 8.22 2.50 -8.37
N ASP A 202 9.34 2.80 -7.69
CA ASP A 202 10.17 1.79 -6.99
C ASP A 202 9.72 1.69 -5.53
N GLU A 203 9.30 0.51 -5.11
CA GLU A 203 8.69 0.20 -3.81
C GLU A 203 7.48 1.08 -3.47
N PRO A 204 6.46 1.20 -4.34
CA PRO A 204 5.28 2.03 -4.07
C PRO A 204 4.48 1.56 -2.84
N SER A 205 4.67 0.34 -2.38
CA SER A 205 4.12 -0.16 -1.12
C SER A 205 4.63 0.60 0.12
N GLU A 206 5.76 1.31 0.01
CA GLU A 206 6.39 2.06 1.11
C GLU A 206 6.11 3.58 1.02
N TYR A 207 5.30 4.04 0.06
CA TYR A 207 4.96 5.45 -0.05
C TYR A 207 3.94 5.86 1.02
N ALA A 208 4.10 7.05 1.58
CA ALA A 208 3.17 7.58 2.57
C ALA A 208 1.78 7.83 1.98
N HIS A 209 1.74 8.37 0.75
CA HIS A 209 0.50 8.70 0.01
C HIS A 209 0.66 8.28 -1.45
N PRO A 210 0.56 6.97 -1.75
CA PRO A 210 0.82 6.44 -3.09
C PRO A 210 -0.20 6.92 -4.12
N GLU A 211 -1.48 7.06 -3.75
CA GLU A 211 -2.57 7.54 -4.60
C GLU A 211 -2.31 8.99 -5.03
N VAL A 212 -1.95 9.86 -4.09
CA VAL A 212 -1.62 11.27 -4.36
C VAL A 212 -0.42 11.39 -5.30
N THR A 213 0.56 10.50 -5.15
CA THR A 213 1.73 10.44 -6.04
C THR A 213 1.33 10.01 -7.45
N GLU A 214 0.48 9.00 -7.57
CA GLU A 214 -0.03 8.52 -8.86
C GLU A 214 -0.86 9.59 -9.56
N ASP A 215 -1.79 10.22 -8.87
CA ASP A 215 -2.64 11.29 -9.43
C ASP A 215 -1.80 12.46 -9.93
N ALA A 216 -0.75 12.84 -9.17
CA ALA A 216 0.14 13.94 -9.55
C ALA A 216 0.93 13.66 -10.82
N ILE A 217 1.29 12.39 -11.09
CA ILE A 217 2.13 11.98 -12.22
C ILE A 217 1.28 11.56 -13.41
N SER A 218 0.16 10.88 -13.18
CA SER A 218 -0.71 10.32 -14.24
C SER A 218 -1.17 11.37 -15.25
N GLY A 219 -1.50 12.58 -14.78
CA GLY A 219 -1.86 13.70 -15.64
C GLY A 219 -0.74 14.22 -16.56
N ALA A 220 0.52 13.85 -16.29
CA ALA A 220 1.68 14.22 -17.09
C ALA A 220 2.08 13.12 -18.11
N ILE A 221 1.47 11.92 -18.03
CA ILE A 221 1.82 10.77 -18.87
C ILE A 221 0.83 10.64 -20.01
N PRO A 222 1.27 10.64 -21.29
CA PRO A 222 0.38 10.46 -22.41
C PRO A 222 -0.29 9.07 -22.42
N ASP A 223 -1.57 9.02 -22.77
CA ASP A 223 -2.31 7.76 -22.93
C ASP A 223 -1.95 7.02 -24.23
N TYR A 224 -1.42 7.73 -25.20
CA TYR A 224 -1.04 7.22 -26.52
C TYR A 224 0.37 7.62 -26.88
N GLY A 225 1.00 6.83 -27.72
CA GLY A 225 2.39 6.99 -28.12
C GLY A 225 3.32 6.20 -27.19
N PHE A 226 4.59 6.61 -27.12
CA PHE A 226 5.52 5.95 -26.19
C PHE A 226 5.31 6.44 -24.77
N SER A 227 4.69 5.61 -23.96
CA SER A 227 4.57 5.79 -22.53
C SER A 227 4.73 4.45 -21.83
N LEU A 228 5.52 4.41 -20.75
CA LEU A 228 5.77 3.22 -19.95
C LEU A 228 5.64 3.57 -18.47
N VAL A 229 4.70 2.92 -17.79
CA VAL A 229 4.53 3.03 -16.33
C VAL A 229 4.85 1.69 -15.71
N VAL A 230 5.75 1.68 -14.72
CA VAL A 230 6.18 0.47 -14.04
C VAL A 230 6.05 0.66 -12.53
N PHE A 231 5.20 -0.14 -11.91
CA PHE A 231 5.12 -0.30 -10.46
C PHE A 231 5.93 -1.53 -10.08
N ILE A 232 7.04 -1.37 -9.37
CA ILE A 232 7.90 -2.48 -8.99
C ILE A 232 8.12 -2.54 -7.48
N SER A 233 7.76 -3.67 -6.86
CA SER A 233 7.92 -3.86 -5.43
C SER A 233 8.31 -5.30 -5.08
N THR A 234 8.82 -5.45 -3.85
CA THR A 234 8.91 -6.74 -3.18
C THR A 234 7.68 -6.92 -2.30
N PHE A 235 7.25 -8.16 -2.13
CA PHE A 235 6.23 -8.47 -1.14
C PHE A 235 6.81 -8.31 0.28
N SER A 236 6.04 -7.74 1.19
CA SER A 236 6.39 -7.66 2.60
C SER A 236 5.12 -7.81 3.45
N ASP A 237 5.29 -8.16 4.71
CA ASP A 237 4.23 -8.17 5.71
C ASP A 237 3.61 -6.78 5.97
N ARG A 238 4.18 -5.74 5.35
CA ARG A 238 3.76 -4.34 5.43
C ARG A 238 3.29 -3.79 4.07
N MET A 239 2.97 -4.67 3.13
CA MET A 239 2.49 -4.23 1.81
C MET A 239 1.25 -3.35 1.96
N SER A 240 1.31 -2.14 1.40
CA SER A 240 0.16 -1.24 1.43
C SER A 240 -1.00 -1.80 0.60
N PRO A 241 -2.26 -1.54 0.99
CA PRO A 241 -3.44 -1.90 0.21
C PRO A 241 -3.36 -1.40 -1.23
N TYR A 242 -2.79 -0.23 -1.45
CA TYR A 242 -2.58 0.37 -2.77
C TYR A 242 -1.85 -0.58 -3.73
N PHE A 243 -0.66 -1.08 -3.35
CA PHE A 243 0.10 -1.95 -4.25
C PHE A 243 -0.54 -3.33 -4.41
N LEU A 244 -1.16 -3.86 -3.35
CA LEU A 244 -1.92 -5.10 -3.42
C LEU A 244 -3.12 -4.97 -4.38
N ASN A 245 -3.83 -3.85 -4.34
CA ASN A 245 -4.92 -3.57 -5.28
C ASN A 245 -4.39 -3.48 -6.72
N LYS A 246 -3.23 -2.84 -6.96
CA LYS A 246 -2.58 -2.85 -8.28
C LYS A 246 -2.28 -4.27 -8.77
N VAL A 247 -1.78 -5.14 -7.90
CA VAL A 247 -1.54 -6.56 -8.23
C VAL A 247 -2.85 -7.26 -8.58
N LYS A 248 -3.89 -7.11 -7.75
CA LYS A 248 -5.22 -7.71 -8.01
C LYS A 248 -5.81 -7.19 -9.33
N THR A 249 -5.80 -5.87 -9.55
CA THR A 249 -6.28 -5.25 -10.80
C THR A 249 -5.54 -5.79 -12.02
N ALA A 250 -4.20 -5.92 -11.95
CA ALA A 250 -3.41 -6.43 -13.07
C ALA A 250 -3.70 -7.91 -13.38
N ILE A 251 -4.10 -8.70 -12.37
CA ILE A 251 -4.51 -10.10 -12.56
C ILE A 251 -5.93 -10.18 -13.15
N GLU A 252 -6.85 -9.37 -12.66
CA GLU A 252 -8.27 -9.37 -13.04
C GLU A 252 -8.51 -8.69 -14.39
N ASN A 253 -7.74 -7.63 -14.71
CA ASN A 253 -7.87 -6.83 -15.92
C ASN A 253 -6.56 -6.80 -16.75
N PRO A 254 -6.11 -7.93 -17.29
CA PRO A 254 -4.86 -8.03 -18.03
C PRO A 254 -4.83 -7.19 -19.32
N GLU A 255 -5.99 -6.71 -19.80
CA GLU A 255 -6.07 -5.80 -20.95
C GLU A 255 -5.64 -4.37 -20.61
N GLU A 256 -5.83 -3.93 -19.37
CA GLU A 256 -5.49 -2.57 -18.93
C GLU A 256 -4.11 -2.50 -18.28
N MET A 257 -3.78 -3.52 -17.48
CA MET A 257 -2.57 -3.55 -16.66
C MET A 257 -1.91 -4.92 -16.76
N ASP A 258 -0.60 -4.94 -16.97
CA ASP A 258 0.16 -6.18 -17.09
C ASP A 258 0.80 -6.59 -15.77
N PHE A 259 0.92 -7.89 -15.54
CA PHE A 259 1.48 -8.44 -14.32
C PHE A 259 2.70 -9.33 -14.56
N VAL A 260 3.78 -9.07 -13.81
CA VAL A 260 4.99 -9.89 -13.84
C VAL A 260 5.31 -10.36 -12.42
N PHE A 261 5.20 -11.65 -12.20
CA PHE A 261 5.62 -12.29 -10.95
C PHE A 261 6.99 -12.96 -11.12
N VAL A 262 7.88 -12.72 -10.14
CA VAL A 262 9.23 -13.32 -10.13
C VAL A 262 9.44 -14.06 -8.81
N PRO A 263 9.22 -15.39 -8.80
CA PRO A 263 9.46 -16.22 -7.63
C PRO A 263 10.97 -16.34 -7.34
N TRP A 264 11.28 -16.66 -6.08
CA TRP A 264 12.65 -16.70 -5.59
C TRP A 264 13.55 -17.70 -6.31
N PHE A 265 13.04 -18.84 -6.71
CA PHE A 265 13.85 -19.92 -7.30
C PHE A 265 14.33 -19.63 -8.73
N LEU A 266 13.82 -18.60 -9.38
CA LEU A 266 14.39 -18.10 -10.65
C LEU A 266 15.74 -17.39 -10.45
N VAL A 267 16.05 -17.01 -9.21
CA VAL A 267 17.22 -16.19 -8.88
C VAL A 267 18.18 -16.93 -7.95
N TYR A 268 17.67 -17.68 -6.99
CA TYR A 268 18.42 -18.28 -5.89
C TYR A 268 18.56 -19.79 -6.04
N GLY A 269 19.43 -20.40 -5.21
CA GLY A 269 19.80 -21.81 -5.25
C GLY A 269 20.88 -22.07 -6.27
N ARG A 270 22.13 -21.79 -5.89
CA ARG A 270 23.33 -22.05 -6.69
C ARG A 270 23.79 -23.49 -6.50
N LYS A 271 24.56 -24.02 -7.45
CA LYS A 271 25.16 -25.33 -7.34
C LYS A 271 25.96 -25.45 -6.03
N GLY A 272 25.65 -26.49 -5.25
CA GLY A 272 26.21 -26.75 -3.93
C GLY A 272 25.36 -26.25 -2.75
N ASP A 273 24.37 -25.40 -2.97
CA ASP A 273 23.44 -24.98 -1.89
C ASP A 273 22.60 -26.17 -1.36
N GLY A 274 22.47 -27.22 -2.16
CA GLY A 274 21.70 -28.44 -1.87
C GLY A 274 22.51 -29.60 -1.31
N ASP A 275 23.79 -29.38 -0.97
CA ASP A 275 24.64 -30.45 -0.41
C ASP A 275 23.97 -31.01 0.87
N GLY A 276 23.67 -32.32 0.84
CA GLY A 276 22.97 -33.02 1.92
C GLY A 276 21.43 -32.92 1.91
N VAL A 277 20.82 -32.32 0.90
CA VAL A 277 19.35 -32.35 0.71
C VAL A 277 18.94 -33.69 0.13
N ASP A 278 18.18 -34.46 0.92
CA ASP A 278 17.54 -35.68 0.44
C ASP A 278 16.14 -35.34 -0.08
N LEU A 279 15.91 -35.58 -1.37
CA LEU A 279 14.64 -35.34 -2.05
C LEU A 279 13.52 -36.34 -1.67
N GLU A 280 13.85 -37.43 -0.93
CA GLU A 280 12.86 -38.36 -0.40
C GLU A 280 12.24 -37.85 0.90
N THR A 281 12.94 -36.96 1.64
CA THR A 281 12.56 -36.42 2.94
C THR A 281 12.10 -34.95 2.88
N LEU A 282 11.27 -34.61 1.90
CA LEU A 282 10.75 -33.28 1.71
C LEU A 282 9.54 -33.01 2.63
N SER A 283 9.38 -31.78 3.10
CA SER A 283 8.16 -31.31 3.76
C SER A 283 6.97 -31.27 2.78
N ASP A 284 5.76 -31.28 3.31
CA ASP A 284 4.55 -31.19 2.48
C ASP A 284 4.54 -29.93 1.60
N TYR A 285 4.96 -28.78 2.14
CA TYR A 285 5.10 -27.53 1.37
C TYR A 285 6.11 -27.65 0.22
N GLU A 286 7.23 -28.31 0.45
CA GLU A 286 8.23 -28.54 -0.59
C GLU A 286 7.71 -29.46 -1.70
N LYS A 287 6.98 -30.53 -1.33
CA LYS A 287 6.38 -31.48 -2.26
C LYS A 287 5.20 -30.90 -3.04
N GLU A 288 4.32 -30.20 -2.35
CA GLU A 288 3.03 -29.77 -2.90
C GLU A 288 3.07 -28.38 -3.54
N VAL A 289 4.01 -27.52 -3.13
CA VAL A 289 4.10 -26.12 -3.62
C VAL A 289 5.41 -25.84 -4.36
N ILE A 290 6.57 -26.03 -3.70
CA ILE A 290 7.85 -25.60 -4.29
C ILE A 290 8.18 -26.41 -5.54
N ILE A 291 8.16 -27.75 -5.49
CA ILE A 291 8.51 -28.60 -6.64
C ILE A 291 7.53 -28.40 -7.80
N PRO A 292 6.22 -28.42 -7.63
CA PRO A 292 5.30 -28.11 -8.73
C PRO A 292 5.52 -26.74 -9.35
N ALA A 293 5.76 -25.68 -8.54
CA ALA A 293 6.06 -24.36 -9.06
C ALA A 293 7.37 -24.31 -9.86
N MET A 294 8.43 -24.96 -9.39
CA MET A 294 9.70 -25.08 -10.12
C MET A 294 9.52 -25.82 -11.45
N LYS A 295 8.74 -26.92 -11.45
CA LYS A 295 8.44 -27.66 -12.69
C LYS A 295 7.66 -26.83 -13.70
N ALA A 296 6.65 -26.11 -13.24
CA ALA A 296 5.85 -25.21 -14.09
C ALA A 296 6.72 -24.12 -14.76
N GLU A 297 7.79 -23.69 -14.09
CA GLU A 297 8.73 -22.71 -14.57
C GLU A 297 9.92 -23.32 -15.35
N GLY A 298 9.87 -24.62 -15.65
CA GLY A 298 10.90 -25.30 -16.42
C GLY A 298 12.28 -25.38 -15.73
N ILE A 299 12.29 -25.38 -14.40
CA ILE A 299 13.51 -25.65 -13.63
C ILE A 299 13.84 -27.14 -13.77
N SER A 300 15.11 -27.44 -14.09
CA SER A 300 15.56 -28.82 -14.24
C SER A 300 15.56 -29.57 -12.91
N PRO A 301 15.16 -30.86 -12.89
CA PRO A 301 15.14 -31.68 -11.66
C PRO A 301 16.47 -31.74 -10.92
N ASP A 302 17.59 -31.65 -11.63
CA ASP A 302 18.96 -31.65 -11.05
C ASP A 302 19.25 -30.34 -10.25
N GLU A 303 18.50 -29.27 -10.50
CA GLU A 303 18.59 -28.03 -9.72
C GLU A 303 17.72 -28.05 -8.44
N PHE A 304 16.79 -29.02 -8.26
CA PHE A 304 15.82 -28.98 -7.15
C PHE A 304 16.48 -29.01 -5.78
N ALA A 305 17.46 -29.89 -5.60
CA ALA A 305 18.18 -29.99 -4.33
C ALA A 305 18.84 -28.67 -3.94
N ASP A 306 19.54 -28.02 -4.88
CA ASP A 306 20.21 -26.72 -4.65
C ASP A 306 19.21 -25.62 -4.27
N LYS A 307 18.07 -25.57 -4.95
CA LYS A 307 17.04 -24.59 -4.67
C LYS A 307 16.41 -24.81 -3.29
N ILE A 308 16.05 -26.05 -2.96
CA ILE A 308 15.47 -26.41 -1.66
C ILE A 308 16.47 -26.19 -0.54
N GLY A 309 17.74 -26.54 -0.73
CA GLY A 309 18.81 -26.32 0.25
C GLY A 309 18.98 -24.83 0.58
N TRP A 310 19.02 -24.00 -0.47
CA TRP A 310 19.05 -22.55 -0.28
C TRP A 310 17.81 -22.06 0.50
N TYR A 311 16.59 -22.51 0.13
CA TYR A 311 15.36 -22.12 0.79
C TYR A 311 15.36 -22.49 2.28
N ARG A 312 15.74 -23.73 2.61
CA ARG A 312 15.86 -24.22 4.00
C ARG A 312 16.85 -23.39 4.81
N THR A 313 18.06 -23.17 4.27
CA THR A 313 19.10 -22.37 4.93
C THR A 313 18.66 -20.93 5.17
N LYS A 314 17.92 -20.35 4.23
CA LYS A 314 17.42 -18.99 4.34
C LYS A 314 16.28 -18.89 5.35
N SER A 315 15.39 -19.89 5.39
CA SER A 315 14.25 -19.98 6.32
C SER A 315 14.67 -20.02 7.79
N LEU A 316 15.83 -20.59 8.09
CA LEU A 316 16.39 -20.55 9.44
C LEU A 316 16.72 -19.14 9.95
N LYS A 317 16.95 -18.21 9.04
CA LYS A 317 17.39 -16.83 9.33
C LYS A 317 16.27 -15.80 9.22
N ILE A 318 15.19 -16.12 8.51
CA ILE A 318 14.11 -15.19 8.15
C ILE A 318 12.76 -15.82 8.51
N SER A 319 12.10 -15.27 9.52
CA SER A 319 10.77 -15.74 9.94
C SER A 319 9.66 -15.39 8.93
N THR A 320 9.92 -14.42 8.05
CA THR A 320 9.00 -13.93 7.02
C THR A 320 9.32 -14.49 5.63
N MET A 321 9.87 -15.70 5.57
CA MET A 321 10.41 -16.29 4.33
C MET A 321 9.40 -16.32 3.18
N ARG A 322 8.15 -16.72 3.45
CA ARG A 322 7.10 -16.77 2.42
C ARG A 322 6.72 -15.40 1.87
N TYR A 323 6.85 -14.34 2.70
CA TYR A 323 6.57 -12.97 2.27
C TYR A 323 7.69 -12.39 1.42
N GLU A 324 8.94 -12.50 1.89
CA GLU A 324 10.07 -11.89 1.21
C GLU A 324 10.54 -12.68 -0.02
N TYR A 325 10.26 -13.99 -0.02
CA TYR A 325 10.68 -14.95 -1.06
C TYR A 325 9.51 -15.87 -1.46
N PRO A 326 8.45 -15.32 -2.04
CA PRO A 326 7.26 -16.09 -2.40
C PRO A 326 7.58 -17.13 -3.49
N THR A 327 6.97 -18.32 -3.35
CA THR A 327 7.06 -19.40 -4.34
C THR A 327 5.99 -19.27 -5.40
N THR A 328 4.76 -18.99 -4.99
CA THR A 328 3.60 -18.83 -5.85
C THR A 328 2.86 -17.53 -5.53
N LEU A 329 1.95 -17.16 -6.40
CA LEU A 329 1.06 -16.04 -6.16
C LEU A 329 0.04 -16.34 -5.05
N GLU A 330 -0.40 -17.59 -4.96
CA GLU A 330 -1.30 -18.08 -3.91
C GLU A 330 -0.67 -17.95 -2.53
N ASP A 331 0.64 -18.20 -2.38
CA ASP A 331 1.35 -17.94 -1.12
C ASP A 331 1.14 -16.49 -0.65
N ILE A 332 1.18 -15.54 -1.57
CA ILE A 332 1.04 -14.11 -1.28
C ILE A 332 -0.42 -13.78 -0.93
N LEU A 333 -1.36 -14.25 -1.73
CA LEU A 333 -2.78 -13.95 -1.55
C LEU A 333 -3.33 -14.59 -0.27
N SER A 334 -2.97 -15.84 0.03
CA SER A 334 -3.36 -16.53 1.27
C SER A 334 -2.77 -15.87 2.53
N ILE A 335 -1.54 -15.37 2.45
CA ILE A 335 -0.88 -14.69 3.57
C ILE A 335 -1.55 -13.33 3.86
N THR A 336 -2.02 -12.64 2.85
CA THR A 336 -2.79 -11.39 3.05
C THR A 336 -4.11 -11.67 3.75
N ASP A 337 -4.78 -12.77 3.45
CA ASP A 337 -5.99 -13.19 4.16
C ASP A 337 -5.71 -13.55 5.63
N ASP A 338 -4.61 -14.23 5.93
CA ASP A 338 -4.21 -14.56 7.31
C ASP A 338 -3.79 -13.33 8.14
N ALA A 339 -3.27 -12.29 7.51
CA ALA A 339 -2.92 -11.04 8.18
C ALA A 339 -4.13 -10.11 8.34
N MET A 340 -5.16 -10.25 7.51
CA MET A 340 -6.39 -9.48 7.61
C MET A 340 -7.19 -9.92 8.84
N VAL A 341 -7.72 -8.94 9.57
CA VAL A 341 -8.63 -9.20 10.69
C VAL A 341 -9.99 -9.71 10.17
N PHE A 342 -10.45 -9.12 9.08
CA PHE A 342 -11.69 -9.51 8.39
C PHE A 342 -11.32 -10.17 7.06
N SER A 343 -11.71 -11.44 6.88
CA SER A 343 -11.41 -12.14 5.64
C SER A 343 -12.16 -11.54 4.45
N GLU A 344 -11.57 -11.57 3.27
CA GLU A 344 -12.19 -11.07 2.04
C GLU A 344 -13.55 -11.74 1.76
N ALA A 345 -13.69 -13.02 2.11
CA ALA A 345 -14.95 -13.75 1.98
C ALA A 345 -16.09 -13.16 2.85
N LEU A 346 -15.76 -12.65 4.06
CA LEU A 346 -16.73 -11.95 4.91
C LEU A 346 -17.09 -10.58 4.35
N LEU A 347 -16.09 -9.84 3.83
CA LEU A 347 -16.31 -8.51 3.28
C LEU A 347 -17.14 -8.54 1.99
N LYS A 348 -16.88 -9.50 1.11
CA LYS A 348 -17.69 -9.73 -0.11
C LYS A 348 -19.17 -10.02 0.19
N LYS A 349 -19.49 -10.64 1.32
CA LYS A 349 -20.89 -10.80 1.75
C LYS A 349 -21.56 -9.49 2.13
N GLN A 350 -20.80 -8.48 2.52
CA GLN A 350 -21.33 -7.16 2.89
C GLN A 350 -21.47 -6.22 1.69
N GLU A 351 -20.73 -6.42 0.60
CA GLU A 351 -20.82 -5.58 -0.62
C GLU A 351 -22.26 -5.36 -1.13
N PRO A 352 -23.15 -6.38 -1.17
CA PRO A 352 -24.54 -6.18 -1.58
C PRO A 352 -25.36 -5.28 -0.62
N ASN A 353 -24.88 -5.06 0.60
CA ASN A 353 -25.56 -4.22 1.60
C ASN A 353 -25.17 -2.74 1.49
N ILE A 354 -24.13 -2.40 0.72
CA ILE A 354 -23.67 -1.01 0.54
C ILE A 354 -24.77 -0.20 -0.15
N LEU A 355 -25.09 0.93 0.45
CA LEU A 355 -26.12 1.84 -0.04
C LEU A 355 -25.52 3.19 -0.44
N SER A 356 -26.13 3.84 -1.42
CA SER A 356 -25.84 5.23 -1.71
C SER A 356 -26.45 6.08 -0.59
N GLY A 357 -25.61 6.66 0.28
CA GLY A 357 -26.05 7.51 1.37
C GLY A 357 -26.54 8.86 0.86
N GLN A 358 -27.50 9.45 1.57
CA GLN A 358 -27.92 10.84 1.39
C GLN A 358 -27.08 11.71 2.34
N PRO A 359 -26.32 12.72 1.83
CA PRO A 359 -25.62 13.66 2.69
C PRO A 359 -26.61 14.54 3.47
N TYR A 360 -26.31 14.79 4.75
CA TYR A 360 -27.04 15.72 5.60
C TYR A 360 -26.07 16.73 6.19
N ARG A 361 -26.35 18.01 6.04
CA ARG A 361 -25.62 19.06 6.74
C ARG A 361 -26.20 19.30 8.11
N LEU A 362 -25.37 19.72 9.05
CA LEU A 362 -25.77 20.13 10.40
C LEU A 362 -25.87 21.66 10.43
N VAL A 363 -27.06 22.20 10.69
CA VAL A 363 -27.37 23.62 10.60
C VAL A 363 -27.82 24.13 11.96
N THR A 364 -27.23 25.24 12.42
CA THR A 364 -27.67 25.91 13.65
C THR A 364 -28.91 26.76 13.36
N ASP A 365 -29.98 26.49 14.06
CA ASP A 365 -31.20 27.32 14.05
C ASP A 365 -30.88 28.65 14.73
N ASN A 366 -30.92 29.75 13.98
CA ASN A 366 -30.55 31.09 14.45
C ASN A 366 -31.45 31.64 15.57
N LEU A 367 -32.63 31.08 15.76
CA LEU A 367 -33.59 31.54 16.79
C LEU A 367 -33.43 30.77 18.10
N SER A 368 -33.23 29.45 18.01
CA SER A 368 -33.10 28.57 19.18
C SER A 368 -31.66 28.26 19.58
N GLY A 369 -30.69 28.49 18.68
CA GLY A 369 -29.31 28.05 18.85
C GLY A 369 -29.13 26.52 18.75
N GLU A 370 -30.18 25.79 18.36
CA GLU A 370 -30.17 24.35 18.29
C GLU A 370 -29.63 23.86 16.93
N VAL A 371 -28.72 22.84 16.95
CA VAL A 371 -28.23 22.23 15.72
C VAL A 371 -29.21 21.16 15.24
N LYS A 372 -29.61 21.24 13.97
CA LYS A 372 -30.50 20.31 13.27
C LYS A 372 -29.82 19.71 12.06
N ALA A 373 -30.21 18.48 11.70
CA ALA A 373 -29.73 17.81 10.49
C ALA A 373 -30.73 18.01 9.34
N GLU A 374 -30.26 18.50 8.20
CA GLU A 374 -31.04 18.73 6.97
C GLU A 374 -30.37 18.11 5.77
N PRO A 375 -31.11 17.57 4.77
CA PRO A 375 -30.52 17.04 3.52
C PRO A 375 -29.65 18.10 2.83
N ALA A 376 -28.52 17.63 2.24
CA ALA A 376 -27.54 18.47 1.54
C ALA A 376 -27.02 17.79 0.27
N GLU A 377 -26.23 18.52 -0.54
CA GLU A 377 -25.56 17.96 -1.71
C GLU A 377 -24.25 17.24 -1.33
N ALA A 378 -23.55 17.71 -0.31
CA ALA A 378 -22.33 17.11 0.23
C ALA A 378 -22.22 17.39 1.73
N SER A 379 -21.71 16.43 2.50
CA SER A 379 -21.47 16.57 3.94
C SER A 379 -20.64 15.39 4.47
N ASP A 380 -20.02 15.60 5.64
CA ASP A 380 -19.36 14.55 6.44
C ASP A 380 -20.36 13.60 7.13
N PHE A 381 -21.64 13.94 7.13
CA PHE A 381 -22.71 13.13 7.71
C PHE A 381 -23.58 12.49 6.61
N MET A 382 -23.51 11.15 6.53
CA MET A 382 -24.22 10.34 5.53
C MET A 382 -25.33 9.53 6.18
N VAL A 383 -26.53 9.61 5.64
CA VAL A 383 -27.72 8.84 6.05
C VAL A 383 -28.00 7.78 4.98
N PHE A 384 -27.94 6.51 5.35
CA PHE A 384 -28.25 5.36 4.48
C PHE A 384 -29.69 4.90 4.63
N VAL A 385 -30.16 4.86 5.88
CA VAL A 385 -31.54 4.47 6.23
C VAL A 385 -32.14 5.54 7.15
N PRO A 386 -33.27 6.17 6.76
CA PRO A 386 -33.95 7.13 7.59
C PRO A 386 -34.45 6.54 8.92
N PRO A 387 -34.61 7.34 10.00
CA PRO A 387 -35.08 6.82 11.27
C PRO A 387 -36.52 6.31 11.19
N VAL A 388 -36.76 5.14 11.80
CA VAL A 388 -38.12 4.56 12.00
C VAL A 388 -38.58 4.86 13.42
N ALA A 389 -39.74 5.49 13.58
CA ALA A 389 -40.22 6.04 14.85
C ALA A 389 -40.29 5.02 16.02
N THR A 390 -40.48 3.74 15.73
CA THR A 390 -40.58 2.66 16.73
C THR A 390 -39.25 1.98 17.05
N HIS A 391 -38.16 2.32 16.30
CA HIS A 391 -36.85 1.70 16.46
C HIS A 391 -36.00 2.43 17.50
N ARG A 392 -35.06 1.69 18.08
CA ARG A 392 -34.07 2.20 19.02
C ARG A 392 -32.72 2.25 18.33
N TYR A 393 -31.99 3.32 18.59
CA TYR A 393 -30.70 3.56 17.95
C TYR A 393 -29.60 3.76 18.97
N LYS A 394 -28.39 3.41 18.61
CA LYS A 394 -27.17 3.81 19.31
C LYS A 394 -26.34 4.68 18.38
N LEU A 395 -25.84 5.79 18.92
CA LEU A 395 -24.81 6.60 18.30
C LEU A 395 -23.47 6.21 18.93
N ILE A 396 -22.67 5.50 18.17
CA ILE A 396 -21.32 5.09 18.54
C ILE A 396 -20.38 6.23 18.19
N VAL A 397 -19.44 6.54 19.09
CA VAL A 397 -18.53 7.67 18.89
C VAL A 397 -17.10 7.23 19.20
N ASP A 398 -16.21 7.44 18.25
CA ASP A 398 -14.75 7.35 18.43
C ASP A 398 -14.16 8.76 18.43
N PRO A 399 -13.92 9.35 19.63
CA PRO A 399 -13.45 10.73 19.74
C PRO A 399 -11.94 10.80 19.54
N ILE A 400 -11.47 11.85 18.87
CA ILE A 400 -10.03 12.14 18.71
C ILE A 400 -9.44 12.82 19.95
N THR A 401 -8.12 12.66 20.14
CA THR A 401 -7.37 13.28 21.25
C THR A 401 -6.54 14.49 20.83
N SER A 402 -6.36 14.71 19.53
CA SER A 402 -5.60 15.84 18.97
C SER A 402 -6.35 16.49 17.80
N PHE A 403 -6.13 17.80 17.61
CA PHE A 403 -6.84 18.62 16.62
C PHE A 403 -5.89 19.17 15.54
N SER A 404 -4.79 18.46 15.23
CA SER A 404 -3.88 18.83 14.14
C SER A 404 -4.44 18.41 12.77
N GLU A 405 -3.97 19.05 11.69
CA GLU A 405 -4.33 18.66 10.32
C GLU A 405 -3.97 17.20 9.99
N ASP A 406 -2.97 16.64 10.67
CA ASP A 406 -2.53 15.24 10.54
C ASP A 406 -3.20 14.28 11.55
N SER A 407 -4.19 14.74 12.32
CA SER A 407 -4.90 13.90 13.29
C SER A 407 -5.84 12.90 12.61
N ASP A 408 -6.25 11.87 13.36
CA ASP A 408 -7.30 10.93 12.96
C ASP A 408 -8.66 11.64 12.79
N TYR A 409 -9.60 10.97 12.15
CA TYR A 409 -10.95 11.48 12.00
C TYR A 409 -11.76 11.29 13.29
N PHE A 410 -12.63 12.24 13.59
CA PHE A 410 -13.68 12.05 14.57
C PHE A 410 -14.81 11.25 13.92
N ALA A 411 -14.94 9.97 14.31
CA ALA A 411 -15.90 9.06 13.70
C ALA A 411 -17.15 8.86 14.55
N MET A 412 -18.31 8.82 13.91
CA MET A 412 -19.57 8.42 14.52
C MET A 412 -20.33 7.48 13.60
N GLN A 413 -21.01 6.49 14.19
CA GLN A 413 -21.91 5.57 13.48
C GLN A 413 -23.23 5.46 14.21
N VAL A 414 -24.33 5.53 13.48
CA VAL A 414 -25.65 5.21 14.02
C VAL A 414 -26.02 3.78 13.66
N TRP A 415 -26.39 3.01 14.67
CA TRP A 415 -26.81 1.63 14.54
C TRP A 415 -28.25 1.45 15.01
N ASP A 416 -29.04 0.76 14.21
CA ASP A 416 -30.40 0.35 14.57
C ASP A 416 -30.31 -0.91 15.43
N ASP A 417 -30.71 -0.81 16.71
CA ASP A 417 -30.67 -1.94 17.66
C ASP A 417 -31.75 -3.00 17.38
N ASN A 418 -32.73 -2.71 16.52
CA ASN A 418 -33.79 -3.65 16.16
C ASN A 418 -33.39 -4.55 14.98
N THR A 419 -32.66 -4.01 14.01
CA THR A 419 -32.24 -4.72 12.79
C THR A 419 -30.75 -5.06 12.78
N LEU A 420 -29.96 -4.45 13.66
CA LEU A 420 -28.49 -4.52 13.71
C LEU A 420 -27.83 -4.02 12.42
N GLU A 421 -28.39 -2.97 11.83
CA GLU A 421 -27.90 -2.32 10.61
C GLU A 421 -27.24 -0.98 10.93
N GLN A 422 -26.14 -0.68 10.23
CA GLN A 422 -25.50 0.63 10.21
C GLN A 422 -26.37 1.58 9.37
N VAL A 423 -26.99 2.56 9.97
CA VAL A 423 -27.98 3.43 9.29
C VAL A 423 -27.46 4.80 8.90
N ALA A 424 -26.40 5.27 9.55
CA ALA A 424 -25.74 6.53 9.20
C ALA A 424 -24.29 6.55 9.70
N THR A 425 -23.45 7.38 9.07
CA THR A 425 -22.06 7.62 9.47
C THR A 425 -21.73 9.11 9.43
N PHE A 426 -20.82 9.52 10.32
CA PHE A 426 -20.18 10.82 10.30
C PHE A 426 -18.66 10.62 10.35
N ASN A 427 -17.92 11.36 9.52
CA ASN A 427 -16.47 11.27 9.42
C ASN A 427 -15.87 12.67 9.28
N GLY A 428 -15.75 13.38 10.41
CA GLY A 428 -15.36 14.79 10.45
C GLY A 428 -13.91 15.00 10.82
N LYS A 429 -13.29 16.05 10.28
CA LYS A 429 -11.93 16.48 10.58
C LYS A 429 -11.86 17.99 10.71
N GLY A 430 -11.05 18.48 11.67
CA GLY A 430 -10.77 19.91 11.80
C GLY A 430 -11.82 20.75 12.56
N TYR A 431 -12.82 20.13 13.20
CA TYR A 431 -13.78 20.82 14.06
C TYR A 431 -13.32 20.85 15.53
N MET A 432 -13.88 21.75 16.32
CA MET A 432 -13.65 21.79 17.77
C MET A 432 -14.48 20.72 18.49
N ILE A 433 -14.12 20.38 19.72
CA ILE A 433 -14.82 19.32 20.47
C ILE A 433 -16.28 19.69 20.75
N GLU A 434 -16.57 20.98 20.91
CA GLU A 434 -17.91 21.53 21.09
C GLU A 434 -18.77 21.31 19.84
N ASP A 435 -18.22 21.53 18.66
CA ASP A 435 -18.90 21.29 17.38
C ASP A 435 -19.23 19.80 17.21
N TYR A 436 -18.29 18.91 17.56
CA TYR A 436 -18.55 17.46 17.53
C TYR A 436 -19.64 17.05 18.52
N ALA A 437 -19.71 17.70 19.69
CA ALA A 437 -20.77 17.47 20.64
C ALA A 437 -22.15 17.95 20.10
N ASP A 438 -22.21 19.11 19.46
CA ASP A 438 -23.38 19.62 18.79
C ASP A 438 -23.87 18.67 17.70
N PHE A 439 -22.94 18.18 16.86
CA PHE A 439 -23.22 17.20 15.81
C PHE A 439 -23.77 15.90 16.39
N ALA A 440 -23.11 15.35 17.42
CA ALA A 440 -23.57 14.12 18.07
C ALA A 440 -24.96 14.25 18.65
N VAL A 441 -25.28 15.38 19.29
CA VAL A 441 -26.60 15.62 19.86
C VAL A 441 -27.66 15.80 18.77
N ALA A 442 -27.33 16.50 17.66
CA ALA A 442 -28.25 16.66 16.53
C ALA A 442 -28.55 15.31 15.85
N ILE A 443 -27.51 14.51 15.60
CA ILE A 443 -27.62 13.15 15.03
C ILE A 443 -28.45 12.25 15.98
N ALA A 444 -28.14 12.27 17.26
CA ALA A 444 -28.89 11.48 18.24
C ALA A 444 -30.36 11.86 18.33
N LYS A 445 -30.68 13.15 18.23
CA LYS A 445 -32.07 13.65 18.19
C LYS A 445 -32.80 13.21 16.91
N LEU A 446 -32.13 13.25 15.75
CA LEU A 446 -32.68 12.77 14.49
C LEU A 446 -33.09 11.29 14.59
N TYR A 447 -32.25 10.46 15.23
CA TYR A 447 -32.48 9.04 15.42
C TYR A 447 -33.13 8.72 16.78
N ASN A 448 -34.33 9.26 17.02
CA ASN A 448 -35.21 8.97 18.15
C ASN A 448 -34.56 9.13 19.54
N LYS A 449 -33.68 10.10 19.71
CA LYS A 449 -32.85 10.27 20.90
C LYS A 449 -31.95 9.06 21.14
N ALA A 450 -31.16 8.70 20.14
CA ALA A 450 -30.23 7.59 20.17
C ALA A 450 -29.33 7.57 21.43
N ILE A 451 -29.02 6.41 21.96
CA ILE A 451 -28.12 6.25 23.10
C ILE A 451 -26.69 6.54 22.63
N ILE A 452 -26.04 7.57 23.15
CA ILE A 452 -24.64 7.89 22.83
C ILE A 452 -23.72 6.94 23.59
N CYS A 453 -22.89 6.23 22.83
CA CYS A 453 -21.92 5.24 23.32
C CYS A 453 -20.51 5.57 22.81
N PRO A 454 -19.72 6.37 23.53
CA PRO A 454 -18.37 6.72 23.12
C PRO A 454 -17.34 5.67 23.54
N GLU A 455 -16.12 5.74 22.96
CA GLU A 455 -14.94 5.12 23.53
C GLU A 455 -14.55 5.82 24.84
N ALA A 456 -14.67 5.10 25.96
CA ALA A 456 -14.55 5.70 27.30
C ALA A 456 -13.12 6.16 27.63
N ASN A 457 -12.09 5.70 26.90
CA ASN A 457 -10.69 6.02 27.19
C ASN A 457 -10.34 7.49 26.93
N VAL A 458 -11.03 8.12 25.96
CA VAL A 458 -10.71 9.45 25.42
C VAL A 458 -11.90 10.41 25.40
N ALA A 459 -13.05 9.99 25.92
CA ALA A 459 -14.33 10.71 25.77
C ALA A 459 -14.57 11.84 26.80
N GLU A 460 -13.68 12.14 27.74
CA GLU A 460 -14.00 13.02 28.88
C GLU A 460 -14.43 14.43 28.45
N ALA A 461 -13.63 15.09 27.62
CA ALA A 461 -13.93 16.43 27.12
C ALA A 461 -15.23 16.46 26.28
N PHE A 462 -15.38 15.49 25.38
CA PHE A 462 -16.60 15.31 24.58
C PHE A 462 -17.85 15.14 25.44
N LEU A 463 -17.79 14.29 26.47
CA LEU A 463 -18.91 14.05 27.37
C LEU A 463 -19.30 15.30 28.20
N VAL A 464 -18.32 16.13 28.57
CA VAL A 464 -18.58 17.42 29.23
C VAL A 464 -19.35 18.31 28.28
N ALA A 465 -18.91 18.47 27.03
CA ALA A 465 -19.60 19.29 26.03
C ALA A 465 -21.03 18.78 25.75
N VAL A 466 -21.21 17.46 25.55
CA VAL A 466 -22.54 16.86 25.33
C VAL A 466 -23.50 17.12 26.50
N ARG A 467 -23.00 17.07 27.77
CA ARG A 467 -23.81 17.37 28.95
C ARG A 467 -24.20 18.84 29.04
N GLN A 468 -23.36 19.76 28.60
CA GLN A 468 -23.69 21.20 28.52
C GLN A 468 -24.87 21.44 27.59
N LEU A 469 -25.04 20.62 26.53
CA LEU A 469 -26.18 20.61 25.64
C LEU A 469 -27.42 19.91 26.23
N ARG A 470 -27.39 19.56 27.51
CA ARG A 470 -28.47 18.88 28.27
C ARG A 470 -28.89 17.54 27.65
N TYR A 471 -27.93 16.81 27.04
CA TYR A 471 -28.18 15.47 26.57
C TYR A 471 -27.59 14.46 27.54
N TYR A 472 -28.40 13.50 28.01
CA TYR A 472 -28.04 12.58 29.12
C TYR A 472 -28.34 11.12 28.77
N ASN A 473 -28.75 10.80 27.53
CA ASN A 473 -29.02 9.43 27.12
C ASN A 473 -27.74 8.73 26.69
N PHE A 474 -27.01 8.19 27.67
CA PHE A 474 -25.73 7.54 27.48
C PHE A 474 -25.78 6.04 27.72
N PHE A 475 -24.90 5.31 27.05
CA PHE A 475 -24.60 3.91 27.35
C PHE A 475 -23.67 3.83 28.57
N TYR A 476 -24.00 2.93 29.51
CA TYR A 476 -23.23 2.76 30.74
C TYR A 476 -22.68 1.35 30.87
N THR A 477 -21.37 1.26 31.23
CA THR A 477 -20.71 0.02 31.61
C THR A 477 -20.27 0.04 33.06
N GLN A 478 -19.88 -1.11 33.61
CA GLN A 478 -19.25 -1.19 34.92
C GLN A 478 -17.79 -0.79 34.81
N GLY A 479 -17.39 0.30 35.47
CA GLY A 479 -16.00 0.76 35.53
C GLY A 479 -15.11 -0.14 36.41
N ALA A 480 -13.80 0.06 36.26
CA ALA A 480 -12.78 -0.69 37.00
C ALA A 480 -12.70 -0.33 38.51
N GLY A 481 -13.28 0.80 38.89
CA GLY A 481 -13.25 1.28 40.28
C GLY A 481 -14.43 0.77 41.13
N SER A 482 -14.24 0.69 42.44
CA SER A 482 -15.33 0.45 43.41
C SER A 482 -15.41 1.59 44.43
N ILE A 483 -16.60 2.06 44.70
CA ILE A 483 -16.88 3.06 45.76
C ILE A 483 -17.50 2.33 46.96
N LYS A 484 -17.18 2.74 48.19
CA LYS A 484 -17.93 2.29 49.38
C LYS A 484 -19.34 2.87 49.28
N GLY A 485 -20.34 2.02 49.05
CA GLY A 485 -21.72 2.39 49.15
C GLY A 485 -22.16 2.74 50.58
N SER A 486 -23.28 3.42 50.74
CA SER A 486 -23.86 3.90 52.00
C SER A 486 -24.10 2.78 53.06
N HIS A 487 -24.10 1.52 52.63
CA HIS A 487 -24.32 0.33 53.46
C HIS A 487 -23.06 -0.55 53.55
N GLY A 488 -21.85 -0.02 53.28
CA GLY A 488 -20.60 -0.76 53.40
C GLY A 488 -20.29 -1.77 52.26
N ALA A 489 -21.21 -2.00 51.35
CA ALA A 489 -20.96 -2.80 50.17
C ALA A 489 -20.14 -2.03 49.13
N ARG A 490 -19.19 -2.71 48.46
CA ARG A 490 -18.42 -2.10 47.36
C ARG A 490 -19.29 -2.12 46.10
N GLU A 491 -19.76 -0.93 45.71
CA GLU A 491 -20.44 -0.77 44.42
C GLU A 491 -19.43 -0.41 43.33
N ARG A 492 -19.55 -1.05 42.16
CA ARG A 492 -18.73 -0.69 41.00
C ARG A 492 -19.17 0.65 40.44
N VAL A 493 -18.21 1.50 40.11
CA VAL A 493 -18.47 2.80 39.49
C VAL A 493 -19.07 2.59 38.11
N ARG A 494 -20.15 3.27 37.78
CA ARG A 494 -20.69 3.31 36.43
C ARG A 494 -19.82 4.22 35.56
N GLN A 495 -19.41 3.75 34.40
CA GLN A 495 -18.65 4.49 33.40
C GLN A 495 -19.52 4.67 32.15
N VAL A 496 -19.47 5.86 31.54
CA VAL A 496 -20.13 6.12 30.25
C VAL A 496 -19.26 5.53 29.14
N GLY A 497 -19.89 4.83 28.21
CA GLY A 497 -19.24 4.26 27.03
C GLY A 497 -18.56 2.91 27.26
N ILE A 498 -17.79 2.50 26.26
CA ILE A 498 -17.04 1.23 26.23
C ILE A 498 -15.56 1.52 26.44
N ARG A 499 -14.94 0.85 27.41
CA ARG A 499 -13.50 0.93 27.61
C ARG A 499 -12.76 -0.06 26.72
N THR A 500 -11.85 0.45 25.89
CA THR A 500 -11.01 -0.37 25.00
C THR A 500 -9.66 -0.63 25.65
N THR A 501 -9.30 -1.91 25.75
CA THR A 501 -7.97 -2.43 26.10
C THR A 501 -7.57 -3.40 24.99
N ALA A 502 -6.30 -3.80 24.93
CA ALA A 502 -5.87 -4.77 23.91
C ALA A 502 -6.72 -6.07 23.94
N SER A 503 -6.99 -6.61 25.13
CA SER A 503 -7.80 -7.83 25.27
C SER A 503 -9.28 -7.62 24.98
N SER A 504 -9.90 -6.48 25.40
CA SER A 504 -11.31 -6.22 25.10
C SER A 504 -11.53 -5.88 23.62
N LYS A 505 -10.56 -5.19 22.96
CA LYS A 505 -10.58 -4.93 21.52
C LYS A 505 -10.65 -6.25 20.73
N GLU A 506 -9.77 -7.20 21.05
CA GLU A 506 -9.76 -8.51 20.41
C GLU A 506 -11.10 -9.22 20.55
N SER A 507 -11.64 -9.33 21.78
CA SER A 507 -12.95 -9.95 22.03
C SER A 507 -14.11 -9.24 21.30
N MET A 508 -14.09 -7.91 21.18
CA MET A 508 -15.09 -7.15 20.46
C MET A 508 -15.00 -7.36 18.94
N ILE A 509 -13.79 -7.47 18.41
CA ILE A 509 -13.55 -7.78 16.99
C ILE A 509 -14.01 -9.21 16.66
N ASP A 510 -13.68 -10.19 17.49
CA ASP A 510 -14.15 -11.58 17.30
C ASP A 510 -15.69 -11.63 17.27
N LYS A 511 -16.35 -10.81 18.07
CA LYS A 511 -17.81 -10.68 18.08
C LYS A 511 -18.35 -10.11 16.75
N ILE A 512 -17.67 -9.10 16.16
CA ILE A 512 -18.02 -8.58 14.82
C ILE A 512 -17.87 -9.69 13.77
N ILE A 513 -16.74 -10.41 13.77
CA ILE A 513 -16.48 -11.50 12.83
C ILE A 513 -17.59 -12.56 12.92
N LEU A 514 -17.99 -12.92 14.14
CA LEU A 514 -19.09 -13.87 14.36
C LEU A 514 -20.41 -13.34 13.79
N LEU A 515 -20.76 -12.09 14.04
CA LEU A 515 -21.99 -11.48 13.56
C LEU A 515 -22.03 -11.37 12.03
N LEU A 516 -20.90 -10.99 11.40
CA LEU A 516 -20.74 -10.99 9.95
C LEU A 516 -20.86 -12.40 9.35
N SER A 517 -20.24 -13.41 9.97
CA SER A 517 -20.30 -14.78 9.48
C SER A 517 -21.71 -15.35 9.50
N GLN A 518 -22.54 -14.91 10.46
CA GLN A 518 -23.93 -15.30 10.64
C GLN A 518 -24.92 -14.39 9.89
N ASP A 519 -24.42 -13.42 9.12
CA ASP A 519 -25.23 -12.43 8.38
C ASP A 519 -26.23 -11.67 9.29
N LYS A 520 -25.83 -11.43 10.55
CA LYS A 520 -26.67 -10.76 11.55
C LYS A 520 -26.55 -9.26 11.56
N ILE A 521 -25.44 -8.71 11.07
CA ILE A 521 -25.21 -7.25 10.95
C ILE A 521 -25.04 -6.88 9.49
N LYS A 522 -25.45 -5.65 9.16
CA LYS A 522 -25.29 -5.08 7.82
C LYS A 522 -24.54 -3.76 7.88
N ILE A 523 -23.54 -3.64 7.04
CA ILE A 523 -22.75 -2.43 6.86
C ILE A 523 -23.23 -1.76 5.57
N HIS A 524 -23.64 -0.49 5.67
CA HIS A 524 -24.15 0.26 4.51
C HIS A 524 -23.12 1.26 3.96
N ASP A 525 -22.12 1.60 4.75
CA ASP A 525 -21.07 2.56 4.39
C ASP A 525 -19.89 1.88 3.69
N SER A 526 -19.57 2.35 2.48
CA SER A 526 -18.40 1.86 1.71
C SER A 526 -17.07 2.20 2.38
N ILE A 527 -16.95 3.37 3.05
CA ILE A 527 -15.73 3.78 3.76
C ILE A 527 -15.44 2.83 4.92
N THR A 528 -16.46 2.45 5.69
CA THR A 528 -16.35 1.45 6.75
C THR A 528 -15.84 0.12 6.19
N LEU A 529 -16.38 -0.33 5.06
CA LEU A 529 -15.97 -1.59 4.43
C LEU A 529 -14.52 -1.52 3.91
N GLU A 530 -14.10 -0.40 3.34
CA GLU A 530 -12.71 -0.18 2.89
C GLU A 530 -11.72 -0.16 4.06
N GLN A 531 -12.06 0.52 5.16
CA GLN A 531 -11.24 0.51 6.36
C GLN A 531 -11.13 -0.91 6.95
N MET A 532 -12.20 -1.72 6.92
CA MET A 532 -12.14 -3.13 7.33
C MET A 532 -11.19 -3.96 6.45
N ARG A 533 -11.10 -3.70 5.14
CA ARG A 533 -10.15 -4.34 4.23
C ARG A 533 -8.70 -4.02 4.58
N SER A 534 -8.44 -2.83 5.06
CA SER A 534 -7.10 -2.38 5.44
C SER A 534 -6.72 -2.71 6.89
N PHE A 535 -7.63 -3.32 7.67
CA PHE A 535 -7.43 -3.59 9.08
C PHE A 535 -6.76 -4.96 9.31
N VAL A 536 -5.53 -4.93 9.87
CA VAL A 536 -4.64 -6.10 9.90
C VAL A 536 -4.08 -6.41 11.28
N LYS A 537 -3.67 -7.66 11.47
CA LYS A 537 -2.92 -8.14 12.66
C LYS A 537 -1.44 -7.86 12.45
N LYS A 538 -0.84 -6.99 13.27
CA LYS A 538 0.60 -6.70 13.26
C LYS A 538 1.29 -7.30 14.48
N LYS A 539 2.39 -8.02 14.24
CA LYS A 539 3.26 -8.54 15.30
C LYS A 539 4.28 -7.48 15.70
N LYS A 540 4.23 -6.98 16.93
CA LYS A 540 5.21 -6.03 17.47
C LYS A 540 6.10 -6.74 18.50
N LYS A 541 7.41 -6.81 18.21
CA LYS A 541 8.42 -7.27 19.18
C LYS A 541 8.63 -6.21 20.23
N ARG A 542 8.52 -6.56 21.51
CA ARG A 542 8.90 -5.71 22.65
C ARG A 542 10.41 -5.79 22.89
N SER A 543 10.93 -4.84 23.66
CA SER A 543 12.34 -4.80 24.08
C SER A 543 12.77 -6.03 24.89
N ASP A 544 11.82 -6.71 25.54
CA ASP A 544 12.03 -7.95 26.33
C ASP A 544 11.99 -9.23 25.46
N GLY A 545 11.85 -9.10 24.13
CA GLY A 545 11.76 -10.22 23.19
C GLY A 545 10.37 -10.84 23.03
N SER A 546 9.39 -10.44 23.86
CA SER A 546 8.00 -10.89 23.71
C SER A 546 7.35 -10.31 22.46
N VAL A 547 6.42 -11.07 21.83
CA VAL A 547 5.66 -10.63 20.67
C VAL A 547 4.25 -10.30 21.10
N THR A 548 3.80 -9.07 20.84
CA THR A 548 2.41 -8.67 20.99
C THR A 548 1.76 -8.54 19.60
N ILE A 549 0.53 -9.03 19.47
CA ILE A 549 -0.30 -8.82 18.28
C ILE A 549 -1.10 -7.53 18.52
N ARG A 550 -1.03 -6.59 17.57
CA ARG A 550 -1.89 -5.41 17.51
C ARG A 550 -2.76 -5.49 16.28
N MET A 551 -3.99 -5.04 16.39
CA MET A 551 -4.90 -4.90 15.28
C MET A 551 -5.07 -3.41 14.99
N GLU A 552 -4.67 -2.97 13.81
CA GLU A 552 -4.63 -1.56 13.41
C GLU A 552 -4.70 -1.44 11.88
N ALA A 553 -5.00 -0.25 11.37
CA ALA A 553 -4.97 0.00 9.94
C ALA A 553 -3.57 -0.24 9.35
N GLN A 554 -3.53 -0.71 8.12
CA GLN A 554 -2.27 -0.96 7.40
C GLN A 554 -1.71 0.36 6.83
N GLY A 555 -0.40 0.58 6.97
CA GLY A 555 0.27 1.77 6.44
C GLY A 555 -0.16 3.05 7.15
N HIS A 556 -0.56 4.05 6.38
CA HIS A 556 -1.16 5.32 6.81
C HIS A 556 -2.68 5.32 6.69
N GLY A 557 -3.30 4.13 6.61
CA GLY A 557 -4.75 3.99 6.57
C GLY A 557 -5.39 4.39 7.90
N HIS A 558 -6.68 4.75 7.84
CA HIS A 558 -7.48 5.06 9.01
C HIS A 558 -8.28 3.85 9.45
N ASP A 559 -8.55 3.72 10.75
CA ASP A 559 -9.40 2.68 11.34
C ASP A 559 -10.53 3.25 12.23
N ASP A 560 -10.80 4.55 12.10
CA ASP A 560 -11.77 5.27 12.94
C ASP A 560 -13.19 4.70 12.80
N GLN A 561 -13.61 4.36 11.57
CA GLN A 561 -14.90 3.73 11.33
C GLN A 561 -14.93 2.27 11.84
N VAL A 562 -13.79 1.56 11.76
CA VAL A 562 -13.66 0.21 12.35
C VAL A 562 -13.66 0.30 13.88
N ALA A 563 -13.15 1.39 14.46
CA ALA A 563 -13.25 1.64 15.90
C ALA A 563 -14.71 1.71 16.35
N CYS A 564 -15.54 2.43 15.63
CA CYS A 564 -16.97 2.44 15.91
C CYS A 564 -17.61 1.03 15.84
N LEU A 565 -17.17 0.15 14.94
CA LEU A 565 -17.69 -1.22 14.89
C LEU A 565 -17.39 -2.02 16.16
N TRP A 566 -16.15 -2.03 16.66
CA TRP A 566 -15.86 -2.80 17.88
C TRP A 566 -16.53 -2.20 19.13
N ILE A 567 -16.66 -0.87 19.19
CA ILE A 567 -17.40 -0.19 20.27
C ILE A 567 -18.89 -0.62 20.23
N TYR A 568 -19.49 -0.67 19.02
CA TYR A 568 -20.85 -1.16 18.84
C TYR A 568 -20.99 -2.61 19.32
N ALA A 569 -20.09 -3.50 18.90
CA ALA A 569 -20.08 -4.90 19.35
C ALA A 569 -19.97 -5.03 20.88
N GLY A 570 -19.15 -4.17 21.52
CA GLY A 570 -19.04 -4.09 22.96
C GLY A 570 -20.33 -3.66 23.66
N SER A 571 -21.18 -2.89 22.98
CA SER A 571 -22.47 -2.40 23.49
C SER A 571 -23.63 -3.39 23.33
N LEU A 572 -23.44 -4.49 22.58
CA LEU A 572 -24.50 -5.49 22.33
C LEU A 572 -24.69 -6.41 23.54
N THR A 573 -25.96 -6.66 23.87
CA THR A 573 -26.36 -7.59 24.93
C THR A 573 -26.43 -9.04 24.40
N GLU A 574 -26.34 -10.02 25.29
CA GLU A 574 -26.49 -11.44 24.92
C GLU A 574 -27.80 -11.74 24.18
N LYS A 575 -28.88 -11.06 24.56
CA LYS A 575 -30.20 -11.20 23.89
C LYS A 575 -30.18 -10.74 22.43
N GLN A 576 -29.44 -9.70 22.11
CA GLN A 576 -29.27 -9.20 20.74
C GLN A 576 -28.39 -10.16 19.91
N LEU A 577 -27.44 -10.82 20.55
CA LEU A 577 -26.57 -11.80 19.90
C LEU A 577 -27.31 -13.12 19.55
N ASP A 578 -28.20 -13.57 20.45
CA ASP A 578 -28.93 -14.84 20.27
C ASP A 578 -30.07 -14.78 19.26
N GLY A 579 -30.43 -13.59 18.76
CA GLY A 579 -31.49 -13.43 17.76
C GLY A 579 -32.89 -13.85 18.24
N ARG A 580 -33.10 -13.98 19.54
CA ARG A 580 -34.42 -14.29 20.10
C ARG A 580 -35.30 -13.03 20.00
N LYS A 581 -36.17 -12.99 18.98
CA LYS A 581 -37.34 -12.09 18.98
C LYS A 581 -38.06 -12.29 20.31
N LYS A 582 -38.32 -11.22 21.03
CA LYS A 582 -39.31 -11.24 22.12
C LYS A 582 -40.62 -11.75 21.53
N SER A 583 -40.92 -13.03 21.69
CA SER A 583 -42.28 -13.47 21.72
C SER A 583 -42.87 -12.91 23.00
N GLU A 584 -43.81 -11.97 22.85
CA GLU A 584 -44.91 -11.66 23.73
C GLU A 584 -44.87 -12.25 25.15
N LEU A 585 -44.41 -11.51 26.12
CA LEU A 585 -44.92 -11.62 27.48
C LEU A 585 -45.96 -10.53 27.65
N PHE A 586 -47.18 -10.85 27.29
CA PHE A 586 -48.36 -10.17 27.86
C PHE A 586 -48.42 -10.52 29.33
N VAL A 587 -48.40 -9.50 30.11
CA VAL A 587 -48.71 -9.40 31.52
C VAL A 587 -50.18 -9.81 31.76
N LEU A 588 -50.36 -10.54 32.80
CA LEU A 588 -51.53 -10.40 33.65
C LEU A 588 -51.20 -9.47 34.79
#